data_f2015d7f9dd8ab68e561fdc9a0781c43
#
_entry.id   f2015d7f9dd8ab68e561fdc9a0781c43
#
_cell.length_a   1.000
_cell.length_b   1.000
_cell.length_c   1.000
_cell.angle_alpha   90.00
_cell.angle_beta   90.00
_cell.angle_gamma   90.00
#
_symmetry.space_group_name_H-M   'P 1'
#
loop_
_entity.id
_entity.type
_entity.pdbx_description
1 polymer ?
#
loop_
_entity_poly.entity_id
_entity_poly.type
_entity_poly.pdbx_seq_one_letter_code
_entity_poly.pdbx_strand_id
1 'polypeptide(L)'
;MKIAVLSRNPRLYSTRRLVEAGRERGHEMVVIDTLRAYMNIASHKPQIHYRGQPLEGFDAVIPRIGASVTFYGCAVLRQFEMMGVFPLNESVAIARSRDKLRSLQLLSRKGIGLPVTGFAHSPDDVPDLIEMVGGAPLVIKLLEGTQGIGVVLCETEKAAESVLEAFMGLKHNIMVQEYIKEAGGADIRCFVVGDKVIASMKRQAAPASSAPTCTAAAAPA
;
A
#
# COMPACT_ATOMS: atom_id res chain seq x y z
N MET A 1 3.17 -16.84 -24.54
CA MET A 1 3.67 -15.54 -24.08
C MET A 1 4.82 -15.76 -23.10
N LYS A 2 5.78 -14.87 -23.10
CA LYS A 2 6.85 -14.81 -22.11
C LYS A 2 6.51 -13.76 -21.07
N ILE A 3 6.34 -14.18 -19.81
CA ILE A 3 5.82 -13.33 -18.73
C ILE A 3 6.85 -13.20 -17.61
N ALA A 4 7.20 -11.95 -17.28
CA ALA A 4 8.03 -11.65 -16.14
C ALA A 4 7.20 -11.59 -14.84
N VAL A 5 7.71 -12.16 -13.75
CA VAL A 5 7.16 -11.98 -12.40
C VAL A 5 8.19 -11.23 -11.56
N LEU A 6 7.91 -9.97 -11.22
CA LEU A 6 8.80 -9.17 -10.39
C LEU A 6 8.63 -9.59 -8.94
N SER A 7 9.52 -10.43 -8.43
CA SER A 7 9.46 -10.92 -7.05
C SER A 7 10.85 -11.17 -6.51
N ARG A 8 11.14 -10.66 -5.31
CA ARG A 8 12.42 -10.85 -4.61
C ARG A 8 12.66 -12.28 -4.13
N ASN A 9 11.59 -13.06 -3.98
CA ASN A 9 11.69 -14.43 -3.47
C ASN A 9 10.80 -15.38 -4.30
N PRO A 10 11.39 -16.18 -5.18
CA PRO A 10 10.67 -17.17 -5.99
C PRO A 10 10.03 -18.29 -5.17
N ARG A 11 10.48 -18.51 -3.91
CA ARG A 11 9.96 -19.57 -3.03
C ARG A 11 8.66 -19.19 -2.31
N LEU A 12 8.25 -17.90 -2.35
CA LEU A 12 6.97 -17.52 -1.76
C LEU A 12 5.83 -18.28 -2.42
N TYR A 13 4.90 -18.77 -1.61
CA TYR A 13 3.74 -19.51 -2.08
C TYR A 13 3.03 -18.81 -3.24
N SER A 14 2.71 -17.53 -3.08
CA SER A 14 2.00 -16.75 -4.12
C SER A 14 2.80 -16.59 -5.41
N THR A 15 4.13 -16.43 -5.33
CA THR A 15 4.99 -16.34 -6.52
C THR A 15 5.04 -17.68 -7.24
N ARG A 16 5.21 -18.77 -6.48
CA ARG A 16 5.22 -20.11 -7.04
C ARG A 16 3.92 -20.47 -7.72
N ARG A 17 2.77 -20.19 -7.08
CA ARG A 17 1.44 -20.44 -7.66
C ARG A 17 1.19 -19.67 -8.95
N LEU A 18 1.65 -18.41 -9.04
CA LEU A 18 1.58 -17.64 -10.28
C LEU A 18 2.40 -18.27 -11.40
N VAL A 19 3.62 -18.73 -11.09
CA VAL A 19 4.48 -19.39 -12.07
C VAL A 19 3.87 -20.72 -12.53
N GLU A 20 3.38 -21.54 -11.61
CA GLU A 20 2.71 -22.81 -11.92
C GLU A 20 1.48 -22.58 -12.82
N ALA A 21 0.58 -21.68 -12.41
CA ALA A 21 -0.62 -21.36 -13.16
C ALA A 21 -0.35 -20.77 -14.56
N GLY A 22 0.73 -20.00 -14.71
CA GLY A 22 1.17 -19.50 -16.01
C GLY A 22 1.70 -20.62 -16.91
N ARG A 23 2.50 -21.54 -16.37
CA ARG A 23 3.02 -22.69 -17.11
C ARG A 23 1.93 -23.67 -17.54
N GLU A 24 0.96 -23.94 -16.65
CA GLU A 24 -0.22 -24.75 -16.95
C GLU A 24 -1.02 -24.20 -18.14
N ARG A 25 -0.95 -22.88 -18.39
CA ARG A 25 -1.56 -22.18 -19.52
C ARG A 25 -0.65 -22.02 -20.74
N GLY A 26 0.50 -22.70 -20.74
CA GLY A 26 1.43 -22.68 -21.87
C GLY A 26 2.27 -21.41 -21.97
N HIS A 27 2.46 -20.67 -20.87
CA HIS A 27 3.31 -19.46 -20.86
C HIS A 27 4.71 -19.76 -20.34
N GLU A 28 5.72 -19.07 -20.90
CA GLU A 28 7.05 -19.02 -20.34
C GLU A 28 7.07 -18.04 -19.16
N MET A 29 7.34 -18.54 -17.95
CA MET A 29 7.32 -17.74 -16.74
C MET A 29 8.72 -17.52 -16.20
N VAL A 30 9.14 -16.25 -16.07
CA VAL A 30 10.48 -15.87 -15.58
C VAL A 30 10.35 -15.02 -14.32
N VAL A 31 10.90 -15.50 -13.20
CA VAL A 31 10.93 -14.71 -11.96
C VAL A 31 12.18 -13.84 -11.94
N ILE A 32 11.99 -12.55 -11.74
CA ILE A 32 13.04 -11.55 -11.71
C ILE A 32 13.06 -10.90 -10.33
N ASP A 33 14.20 -11.01 -9.63
CA ASP A 33 14.41 -10.24 -8.42
C ASP A 33 14.54 -8.76 -8.78
N THR A 34 13.54 -8.00 -8.39
CA THR A 34 13.40 -6.59 -8.71
C THR A 34 14.63 -5.75 -8.32
N LEU A 35 15.25 -6.05 -7.17
CA LEU A 35 16.42 -5.30 -6.70
C LEU A 35 17.72 -5.67 -7.43
N ARG A 36 17.71 -6.71 -8.23
CA ARG A 36 18.85 -7.11 -9.06
C ARG A 36 18.67 -6.74 -10.54
N ALA A 37 17.51 -6.22 -10.90
CA ALA A 37 17.29 -5.63 -12.21
C ALA A 37 17.87 -4.21 -12.23
N TYR A 38 18.56 -3.85 -13.28
CA TYR A 38 19.07 -2.49 -13.50
C TYR A 38 18.74 -2.01 -14.91
N MET A 39 18.64 -0.72 -15.08
CA MET A 39 18.05 -0.09 -16.27
C MET A 39 19.07 0.74 -17.01
N ASN A 40 19.04 0.62 -18.34
CA ASN A 40 19.67 1.57 -19.24
C ASN A 40 18.60 2.52 -19.80
N ILE A 41 18.72 3.80 -19.45
CA ILE A 41 17.78 4.85 -19.87
C ILE A 41 18.45 5.61 -21.03
N ALA A 42 18.34 5.04 -22.22
CA ALA A 42 18.84 5.65 -23.46
C ALA A 42 17.68 6.05 -24.37
N SER A 43 17.84 7.15 -25.11
CA SER A 43 16.84 7.61 -26.08
C SER A 43 16.50 6.52 -27.09
N HIS A 44 15.21 6.29 -27.30
CA HIS A 44 14.66 5.33 -28.26
C HIS A 44 15.02 3.86 -28.02
N LYS A 45 15.81 3.53 -27.00
CA LYS A 45 16.19 2.16 -26.70
C LYS A 45 16.24 1.90 -25.17
N PRO A 46 15.11 1.99 -24.46
CA PRO A 46 15.07 1.63 -23.05
C PRO A 46 15.36 0.14 -22.87
N GLN A 47 16.19 -0.23 -21.88
CA GLN A 47 16.55 -1.60 -21.62
C GLN A 47 16.56 -1.91 -20.13
N ILE A 48 16.24 -3.15 -19.79
CA ILE A 48 16.45 -3.70 -18.45
C ILE A 48 17.47 -4.81 -18.55
N HIS A 49 18.41 -4.84 -17.63
CA HIS A 49 19.39 -5.91 -17.49
C HIS A 49 19.19 -6.67 -16.20
N TYR A 50 19.43 -7.96 -16.25
CA TYR A 50 19.36 -8.84 -15.09
C TYR A 50 20.49 -9.86 -15.16
N ARG A 51 21.32 -9.94 -14.13
CA ARG A 51 22.49 -10.84 -14.09
C ARG A 51 23.42 -10.72 -15.29
N GLY A 52 23.65 -9.49 -15.74
CA GLY A 52 24.55 -9.19 -16.86
C GLY A 52 23.94 -9.39 -18.25
N GLN A 53 22.69 -9.81 -18.37
CA GLN A 53 22.00 -10.04 -19.63
C GLN A 53 20.83 -9.07 -19.82
N PRO A 54 20.58 -8.56 -21.03
CA PRO A 54 19.38 -7.80 -21.33
C PRO A 54 18.13 -8.67 -21.21
N LEU A 55 17.06 -8.09 -20.71
CA LEU A 55 15.74 -8.73 -20.66
C LEU A 55 14.97 -8.37 -21.92
N GLU A 56 14.80 -9.33 -22.82
CA GLU A 56 14.17 -9.14 -24.12
C GLU A 56 13.03 -10.14 -24.36
N GLY A 57 12.12 -9.77 -25.25
CA GLY A 57 11.03 -10.64 -25.74
C GLY A 57 9.98 -10.96 -24.68
N PHE A 58 9.76 -10.08 -23.69
CA PHE A 58 8.67 -10.23 -22.75
C PHE A 58 7.39 -9.62 -23.33
N ASP A 59 6.29 -10.34 -23.21
CA ASP A 59 4.95 -9.89 -23.60
C ASP A 59 4.24 -9.19 -22.45
N ALA A 60 4.45 -9.65 -21.22
CA ALA A 60 3.78 -9.11 -20.04
C ALA A 60 4.66 -9.18 -18.79
N VAL A 61 4.30 -8.35 -17.79
CA VAL A 61 4.94 -8.34 -16.47
C VAL A 61 3.91 -8.33 -15.34
N ILE A 62 4.09 -9.22 -14.38
CA ILE A 62 3.28 -9.32 -13.15
C ILE A 62 4.10 -8.73 -11.99
N PRO A 63 3.71 -7.54 -11.48
CA PRO A 63 4.45 -6.92 -10.39
C PRO A 63 4.05 -7.51 -9.02
N ARG A 64 5.00 -8.17 -8.35
CA ARG A 64 4.88 -8.62 -6.95
C ARG A 64 5.81 -7.80 -6.06
N ILE A 65 5.64 -6.47 -6.14
CA ILE A 65 6.50 -5.48 -5.48
C ILE A 65 6.08 -5.33 -4.02
N GLY A 66 6.99 -5.62 -3.09
CA GLY A 66 6.79 -5.42 -1.66
C GLY A 66 6.77 -3.93 -1.27
N ALA A 67 6.16 -3.61 -0.12
CA ALA A 67 6.02 -2.23 0.35
C ALA A 67 7.38 -1.52 0.53
N SER A 68 8.37 -2.21 1.10
CA SER A 68 9.70 -1.66 1.36
C SER A 68 10.52 -1.34 0.11
N VAL A 69 10.09 -1.77 -1.06
CA VAL A 69 10.81 -1.59 -2.33
C VAL A 69 9.93 -0.94 -3.41
N THR A 70 8.88 -0.24 -3.00
CA THR A 70 7.90 0.35 -3.91
C THR A 70 8.56 1.28 -4.92
N PHE A 71 9.43 2.19 -4.48
CA PHE A 71 10.08 3.14 -5.37
C PHE A 71 10.85 2.45 -6.50
N TYR A 72 11.79 1.59 -6.13
CA TYR A 72 12.62 0.88 -7.10
C TYR A 72 11.81 -0.11 -7.96
N GLY A 73 10.88 -0.82 -7.33
CA GLY A 73 10.00 -1.75 -8.03
C GLY A 73 9.14 -1.07 -9.09
N CYS A 74 8.56 0.09 -8.77
CA CYS A 74 7.81 0.88 -9.73
C CYS A 74 8.70 1.47 -10.82
N ALA A 75 9.96 1.81 -10.53
CA ALA A 75 10.91 2.26 -11.55
C ALA A 75 11.22 1.15 -12.57
N VAL A 76 11.51 -0.06 -12.09
CA VAL A 76 11.73 -1.23 -12.97
C VAL A 76 10.47 -1.55 -13.79
N LEU A 77 9.28 -1.53 -13.15
CA LEU A 77 8.02 -1.78 -13.84
C LEU A 77 7.77 -0.74 -14.93
N ARG A 78 8.00 0.54 -14.65
CA ARG A 78 7.86 1.63 -15.61
C ARG A 78 8.82 1.45 -16.80
N GLN A 79 10.01 0.93 -16.57
CA GLN A 79 10.93 0.63 -17.64
C GLN A 79 10.38 -0.49 -18.56
N PHE A 80 9.74 -1.54 -18.00
CA PHE A 80 9.01 -2.53 -18.81
C PHE A 80 7.89 -1.88 -19.63
N GLU A 81 7.13 -0.95 -19.03
CA GLU A 81 6.11 -0.17 -19.75
C GLU A 81 6.70 0.62 -20.92
N MET A 82 7.85 1.28 -20.72
CA MET A 82 8.57 2.00 -21.78
C MET A 82 9.09 1.08 -22.89
N MET A 83 9.36 -0.19 -22.59
CA MET A 83 9.74 -1.21 -23.55
C MET A 83 8.52 -1.82 -24.30
N GLY A 84 7.31 -1.36 -24.02
CA GLY A 84 6.07 -1.86 -24.62
C GLY A 84 5.57 -3.18 -24.04
N VAL A 85 6.09 -3.63 -22.90
CA VAL A 85 5.65 -4.83 -22.19
C VAL A 85 4.38 -4.54 -21.41
N PHE A 86 3.35 -5.38 -21.58
CA PHE A 86 2.06 -5.21 -20.90
C PHE A 86 2.18 -5.39 -19.38
N PRO A 87 1.88 -4.36 -18.56
CA PRO A 87 1.89 -4.50 -17.11
C PRO A 87 0.52 -5.02 -16.62
N LEU A 88 0.50 -6.06 -15.79
CA LEU A 88 -0.76 -6.52 -15.19
C LEU A 88 -1.38 -5.44 -14.29
N ASN A 89 -0.51 -4.74 -13.50
CA ASN A 89 -0.84 -3.51 -12.81
C ASN A 89 0.20 -2.46 -13.21
N GLU A 90 -0.26 -1.30 -13.63
CA GLU A 90 0.61 -0.19 -14.01
C GLU A 90 1.41 0.36 -12.82
N SER A 91 2.61 0.85 -13.10
CA SER A 91 3.48 1.45 -12.09
C SER A 91 2.80 2.63 -11.37
N VAL A 92 2.02 3.43 -12.11
CA VAL A 92 1.23 4.54 -11.57
C VAL A 92 0.13 4.04 -10.63
N ALA A 93 -0.55 2.95 -10.98
CA ALA A 93 -1.60 2.35 -10.14
C ALA A 93 -1.04 1.84 -8.81
N ILE A 94 0.12 1.17 -8.86
CA ILE A 94 0.82 0.70 -7.66
C ILE A 94 1.25 1.88 -6.78
N ALA A 95 1.86 2.91 -7.36
CA ALA A 95 2.30 4.09 -6.63
C ALA A 95 1.12 4.82 -5.94
N ARG A 96 0.00 4.98 -6.66
CA ARG A 96 -1.24 5.56 -6.11
C ARG A 96 -1.82 4.75 -4.96
N SER A 97 -1.83 3.42 -5.08
CA SER A 97 -2.36 2.51 -4.05
C SER A 97 -1.47 2.45 -2.80
N ARG A 98 -0.19 2.75 -2.93
CA ARG A 98 0.77 2.80 -1.81
C ARG A 98 0.73 4.10 -1.03
N ASP A 99 0.35 5.17 -1.69
CA ASP A 99 0.17 6.48 -1.08
C ASP A 99 -1.24 6.57 -0.48
N LYS A 100 -1.32 6.47 0.86
CA LYS A 100 -2.59 6.46 1.60
C LYS A 100 -3.41 7.72 1.36
N LEU A 101 -2.74 8.88 1.39
CA LEU A 101 -3.42 10.17 1.22
C LEU A 101 -3.96 10.29 -0.22
N ARG A 102 -3.12 10.00 -1.20
CA ARG A 102 -3.52 10.04 -2.62
C ARG A 102 -4.63 9.04 -2.93
N SER A 103 -4.60 7.85 -2.33
CA SER A 103 -5.69 6.87 -2.48
C SER A 103 -7.02 7.44 -1.99
N LEU A 104 -7.05 8.04 -0.80
CA LEU A 104 -8.25 8.64 -0.23
C LEU A 104 -8.76 9.80 -1.09
N GLN A 105 -7.88 10.68 -1.55
CA GLN A 105 -8.25 11.79 -2.45
C GLN A 105 -8.87 11.29 -3.76
N LEU A 106 -8.32 10.22 -4.34
CA LEU A 106 -8.87 9.63 -5.57
C LEU A 106 -10.22 8.95 -5.35
N LEU A 107 -10.40 8.24 -4.24
CA LEU A 107 -11.65 7.57 -3.87
C LEU A 107 -12.73 8.60 -3.53
N SER A 108 -12.40 9.64 -2.77
CA SER A 108 -13.28 10.76 -2.46
C SER A 108 -13.82 11.42 -3.75
N ARG A 109 -12.95 11.71 -4.70
CA ARG A 109 -13.35 12.27 -6.00
C ARG A 109 -14.34 11.39 -6.77
N LYS A 110 -14.35 10.08 -6.50
CA LYS A 110 -15.29 9.12 -7.09
C LYS A 110 -16.59 8.95 -6.31
N GLY A 111 -16.79 9.72 -5.23
CA GLY A 111 -17.98 9.64 -4.38
C GLY A 111 -18.06 8.35 -3.56
N ILE A 112 -16.95 7.63 -3.38
CA ILE A 112 -16.92 6.43 -2.55
C ILE A 112 -16.90 6.86 -1.09
N GLY A 113 -17.79 6.29 -0.26
CA GLY A 113 -17.85 6.56 1.17
C GLY A 113 -16.51 6.26 1.86
N LEU A 114 -16.01 7.23 2.59
CA LEU A 114 -14.74 7.17 3.32
C LEU A 114 -14.95 7.69 4.74
N PRO A 115 -14.17 7.21 5.72
CA PRO A 115 -14.07 7.89 7.00
C PRO A 115 -13.61 9.34 6.80
N VAL A 116 -14.19 10.26 7.57
CA VAL A 116 -13.74 11.66 7.57
C VAL A 116 -12.26 11.69 7.90
N THR A 117 -11.48 12.32 7.04
CA THR A 117 -10.01 12.27 7.13
C THR A 117 -9.45 13.68 7.00
N GLY A 118 -8.68 14.08 7.98
CA GLY A 118 -7.93 15.32 7.99
C GLY A 118 -6.43 15.06 7.82
N PHE A 119 -5.74 16.04 7.22
CA PHE A 119 -4.30 16.03 7.04
C PHE A 119 -3.78 17.46 7.19
N ALA A 120 -2.85 17.66 8.10
CA ALA A 120 -2.18 18.94 8.32
C ALA A 120 -0.67 18.73 8.49
N HIS A 121 0.08 19.81 8.35
CA HIS A 121 1.53 19.82 8.51
C HIS A 121 1.98 20.65 9.71
N SER A 122 1.23 21.71 10.05
CA SER A 122 1.55 22.58 11.19
C SER A 122 0.95 22.04 12.47
N PRO A 123 1.71 22.03 13.59
CA PRO A 123 1.14 21.77 14.90
C PRO A 123 0.05 22.78 15.31
N ASP A 124 0.10 24.00 14.80
CA ASP A 124 -0.89 25.03 15.10
C ASP A 124 -2.31 24.66 14.59
N ASP A 125 -2.40 23.77 13.58
CA ASP A 125 -3.66 23.31 13.00
C ASP A 125 -4.24 22.09 13.72
N VAL A 126 -3.61 21.58 14.78
CA VAL A 126 -4.02 20.34 15.48
C VAL A 126 -5.43 20.43 16.05
N PRO A 127 -5.84 21.53 16.73
CA PRO A 127 -7.21 21.64 17.24
C PRO A 127 -8.26 21.58 16.13
N ASP A 128 -8.05 22.33 15.04
CA ASP A 128 -8.94 22.35 13.89
C ASP A 128 -9.03 20.97 13.20
N LEU A 129 -7.91 20.25 13.16
CA LEU A 129 -7.84 18.91 12.60
C LEU A 129 -8.65 17.90 13.41
N ILE A 130 -8.63 18.00 14.74
CA ILE A 130 -9.42 17.16 15.64
C ILE A 130 -10.91 17.47 15.49
N GLU A 131 -11.28 18.74 15.46
CA GLU A 131 -12.66 19.18 15.24
C GLU A 131 -13.19 18.69 13.87
N MET A 132 -12.38 18.81 12.81
CA MET A 132 -12.74 18.39 11.45
C MET A 132 -13.17 16.93 11.35
N VAL A 133 -12.55 16.05 12.14
CA VAL A 133 -12.88 14.61 12.15
C VAL A 133 -13.95 14.22 13.18
N GLY A 134 -14.55 15.21 13.85
CA GLY A 134 -15.65 15.04 14.79
C GLY A 134 -15.22 14.78 16.24
N GLY A 135 -13.98 15.16 16.61
CA GLY A 135 -13.45 14.99 17.96
C GLY A 135 -12.99 13.56 18.26
N ALA A 136 -12.73 13.29 19.53
CA ALA A 136 -12.36 11.97 20.01
C ALA A 136 -13.61 11.08 20.30
N PRO A 137 -13.52 9.75 20.18
CA PRO A 137 -12.33 9.00 19.79
C PRO A 137 -11.99 9.14 18.30
N LEU A 138 -10.70 9.18 17.99
CA LEU A 138 -10.17 9.32 16.63
C LEU A 138 -8.95 8.43 16.40
N VAL A 139 -8.59 8.23 15.13
CA VAL A 139 -7.45 7.38 14.73
C VAL A 139 -6.39 8.21 14.04
N ILE A 140 -5.18 8.17 14.59
CA ILE A 140 -3.99 8.80 14.00
C ILE A 140 -3.21 7.75 13.22
N LYS A 141 -2.78 8.08 12.00
CA LYS A 141 -2.05 7.16 11.12
C LYS A 141 -0.81 7.83 10.56
N LEU A 142 0.34 7.19 10.70
CA LEU A 142 1.54 7.56 9.96
C LEU A 142 1.35 7.22 8.47
N LEU A 143 1.69 8.15 7.58
CA LEU A 143 1.64 7.90 6.14
C LEU A 143 2.66 6.87 5.71
N GLU A 144 3.82 6.86 6.33
CA GLU A 144 4.97 6.03 5.98
C GLU A 144 4.98 4.64 6.64
N GLY A 145 3.98 4.33 7.48
CA GLY A 145 3.85 3.04 8.16
C GLY A 145 3.21 1.94 7.28
N THR A 146 3.62 0.69 7.51
CA THR A 146 3.00 -0.50 6.90
C THR A 146 2.55 -1.50 7.96
N GLN A 147 1.56 -2.35 7.62
CA GLN A 147 1.07 -3.46 8.48
C GLN A 147 0.55 -3.03 9.86
N GLY A 148 -0.06 -1.84 9.96
CA GLY A 148 -0.61 -1.34 11.24
C GLY A 148 0.41 -0.66 12.15
N ILE A 149 1.69 -0.65 11.80
CA ILE A 149 2.70 0.13 12.51
C ILE A 149 2.41 1.62 12.27
N GLY A 150 2.32 2.39 13.37
CA GLY A 150 2.00 3.82 13.28
C GLY A 150 0.50 4.12 13.13
N VAL A 151 -0.37 3.25 13.63
CA VAL A 151 -1.82 3.50 13.79
C VAL A 151 -2.12 3.56 15.28
N VAL A 152 -2.66 4.68 15.74
CA VAL A 152 -2.97 4.94 17.15
C VAL A 152 -4.42 5.35 17.28
N LEU A 153 -5.17 4.68 18.16
CA LEU A 153 -6.50 5.10 18.60
C LEU A 153 -6.33 6.03 19.80
N CYS A 154 -6.85 7.23 19.71
CA CYS A 154 -6.91 8.20 20.80
C CYS A 154 -8.35 8.35 21.27
N GLU A 155 -8.58 8.04 22.55
CA GLU A 155 -9.92 8.05 23.16
C GLU A 155 -10.33 9.44 23.67
N THR A 156 -9.36 10.34 23.86
CA THR A 156 -9.59 11.70 24.30
C THR A 156 -8.84 12.70 23.43
N GLU A 157 -9.37 13.92 23.32
CA GLU A 157 -8.75 15.01 22.55
C GLU A 157 -7.35 15.34 23.05
N LYS A 158 -7.18 15.44 24.37
CA LYS A 158 -5.87 15.73 24.98
C LYS A 158 -4.81 14.68 24.64
N ALA A 159 -5.21 13.41 24.56
CA ALA A 159 -4.30 12.35 24.11
C ALA A 159 -3.98 12.47 22.61
N ALA A 160 -4.96 12.84 21.81
CA ALA A 160 -4.78 13.07 20.38
C ALA A 160 -3.83 14.25 20.13
N GLU A 161 -4.02 15.39 20.79
CA GLU A 161 -3.13 16.55 20.73
C GLU A 161 -1.67 16.14 21.03
N SER A 162 -1.45 15.49 22.18
CA SER A 162 -0.10 15.07 22.59
C SER A 162 0.59 14.16 21.58
N VAL A 163 -0.16 13.21 20.97
CA VAL A 163 0.38 12.29 19.95
C VAL A 163 0.66 13.02 18.63
N LEU A 164 -0.25 13.92 18.21
CA LEU A 164 -0.10 14.70 17.00
C LEU A 164 1.11 15.63 17.07
N GLU A 165 1.23 16.39 18.16
CA GLU A 165 2.36 17.27 18.40
C GLU A 165 3.70 16.51 18.42
N ALA A 166 3.74 15.36 19.10
CA ALA A 166 4.94 14.53 19.16
C ALA A 166 5.36 14.04 17.76
N PHE A 167 4.44 13.54 16.95
CA PHE A 167 4.75 13.06 15.60
C PHE A 167 5.10 14.19 14.63
N MET A 168 4.41 15.32 14.71
CA MET A 168 4.75 16.50 13.91
C MET A 168 6.11 17.07 14.31
N GLY A 169 6.43 17.10 15.60
CA GLY A 169 7.75 17.49 16.11
C GLY A 169 8.88 16.60 15.57
N LEU A 170 8.60 15.33 15.29
CA LEU A 170 9.51 14.39 14.63
C LEU A 170 9.48 14.50 13.09
N LYS A 171 8.75 15.48 12.54
CA LYS A 171 8.59 15.71 11.08
C LYS A 171 7.97 14.53 10.31
N HIS A 172 7.14 13.74 10.97
CA HIS A 172 6.39 12.69 10.30
C HIS A 172 5.10 13.25 9.67
N ASN A 173 4.79 12.75 8.49
CA ASN A 173 3.51 13.01 7.84
C ASN A 173 2.43 12.12 8.46
N ILE A 174 1.41 12.73 9.00
CA ILE A 174 0.31 12.06 9.71
C ILE A 174 -1.03 12.43 9.14
N MET A 175 -1.96 11.50 9.20
CA MET A 175 -3.37 11.76 8.95
C MET A 175 -4.20 11.42 10.18
N VAL A 176 -5.29 12.13 10.36
CA VAL A 176 -6.29 11.90 11.41
C VAL A 176 -7.57 11.43 10.75
N GLN A 177 -8.21 10.43 11.33
CA GLN A 177 -9.49 9.90 10.83
C GLN A 177 -10.49 9.76 11.97
N GLU A 178 -11.78 9.96 11.65
CA GLU A 178 -12.85 9.58 12.56
C GLU A 178 -12.75 8.10 12.95
N TYR A 179 -13.13 7.78 14.16
CA TYR A 179 -13.25 6.40 14.61
C TYR A 179 -14.64 5.85 14.32
N ILE A 180 -14.72 4.79 13.53
CA ILE A 180 -15.98 4.14 13.17
C ILE A 180 -16.41 3.22 14.33
N LYS A 181 -17.23 3.74 15.24
CA LYS A 181 -17.69 3.02 16.46
C LYS A 181 -18.47 1.76 16.10
N GLU A 182 -19.29 1.82 15.05
CA GLU A 182 -20.14 0.72 14.59
C GLU A 182 -19.34 -0.49 14.13
N ALA A 183 -18.12 -0.28 13.70
CA ALA A 183 -17.21 -1.36 13.31
C ALA A 183 -16.75 -2.22 14.50
N GLY A 184 -16.77 -1.68 15.73
CA GLY A 184 -16.37 -2.39 16.94
C GLY A 184 -14.97 -2.98 16.87
N GLY A 185 -14.04 -2.32 16.17
CA GLY A 185 -12.68 -2.82 15.93
C GLY A 185 -12.61 -3.94 14.88
N ALA A 186 -13.66 -4.15 14.10
CA ALA A 186 -13.68 -5.11 13.01
C ALA A 186 -13.54 -4.43 11.66
N ASP A 187 -12.98 -5.13 10.67
CA ASP A 187 -13.07 -4.77 9.27
C ASP A 187 -13.45 -5.99 8.40
N ILE A 188 -13.95 -5.71 7.20
CA ILE A 188 -14.24 -6.73 6.20
C ILE A 188 -13.27 -6.53 5.04
N ARG A 189 -12.53 -7.59 4.72
CA ARG A 189 -11.66 -7.62 3.54
C ARG A 189 -12.32 -8.44 2.45
N CYS A 190 -12.55 -7.80 1.31
CA CYS A 190 -13.06 -8.46 0.11
C CYS A 190 -11.93 -8.66 -0.90
N PHE A 191 -11.87 -9.85 -1.50
CA PHE A 191 -10.97 -10.16 -2.59
C PHE A 191 -11.76 -10.19 -3.90
N VAL A 192 -11.44 -9.24 -4.78
CA VAL A 192 -12.18 -9.02 -6.03
C VAL A 192 -11.33 -9.45 -7.21
N VAL A 193 -11.92 -10.20 -8.14
CA VAL A 193 -11.31 -10.56 -9.42
C VAL A 193 -12.31 -10.20 -10.53
N GLY A 194 -11.87 -9.33 -11.42
CA GLY A 194 -12.77 -8.74 -12.41
C GLY A 194 -13.86 -7.90 -11.70
N ASP A 195 -15.11 -8.26 -11.90
CA ASP A 195 -16.30 -7.64 -11.34
C ASP A 195 -16.91 -8.41 -10.15
N LYS A 196 -16.26 -9.50 -9.70
CA LYS A 196 -16.82 -10.41 -8.70
C LYS A 196 -16.00 -10.46 -7.43
N VAL A 197 -16.69 -10.41 -6.28
CA VAL A 197 -16.09 -10.76 -4.98
C VAL A 197 -16.01 -12.28 -4.89
N ILE A 198 -14.79 -12.82 -4.91
CA ILE A 198 -14.55 -14.28 -4.88
C ILE A 198 -14.25 -14.81 -3.48
N ALA A 199 -13.88 -13.94 -2.56
CA ALA A 199 -13.68 -14.26 -1.15
C ALA A 199 -13.86 -13.02 -0.29
N SER A 200 -14.34 -13.20 0.94
CA SER A 200 -14.39 -12.17 1.97
C SER A 200 -14.00 -12.75 3.32
N MET A 201 -13.40 -11.92 4.17
CA MET A 201 -13.10 -12.27 5.55
C MET A 201 -13.39 -11.10 6.48
N LYS A 202 -13.93 -11.38 7.63
CA LYS A 202 -14.00 -10.44 8.75
C LYS A 202 -12.71 -10.58 9.56
N ARG A 203 -12.05 -9.45 9.82
CA ARG A 203 -10.93 -9.38 10.74
C ARG A 203 -11.40 -8.66 11.99
N GLN A 204 -11.00 -9.15 13.15
CA GLN A 204 -11.32 -8.57 14.45
C GLN A 204 -10.01 -8.15 15.12
N ALA A 205 -9.94 -6.89 15.58
CA ALA A 205 -8.84 -6.48 16.44
C ALA A 205 -8.88 -7.27 17.75
N ALA A 206 -7.70 -7.63 18.27
CA ALA A 206 -7.63 -8.18 19.61
C ALA A 206 -8.20 -7.17 20.61
N PRO A 207 -8.86 -7.63 21.71
CA PRO A 207 -9.32 -6.74 22.75
C PRO A 207 -8.14 -5.86 23.21
N ALA A 208 -8.34 -4.54 23.23
CA ALA A 208 -7.33 -3.62 23.77
C ALA A 208 -7.07 -4.02 25.23
N SER A 209 -5.80 -4.23 25.59
CA SER A 209 -5.46 -4.34 27.01
C SER A 209 -5.82 -3.02 27.66
N SER A 210 -6.40 -3.07 28.85
CA SER A 210 -7.04 -2.00 29.59
C SER A 210 -6.07 -0.89 30.08
N ALA A 211 -5.24 -0.35 29.20
CA ALA A 211 -4.43 0.84 29.47
C ALA A 211 -5.10 2.06 28.84
N PRO A 212 -5.39 3.10 29.59
CA PRO A 212 -6.14 4.25 29.08
C PRO A 212 -5.30 5.14 28.18
N THR A 213 -5.94 5.69 27.19
CA THR A 213 -5.68 6.92 26.43
C THR A 213 -5.13 6.84 25.02
N CYS A 214 -4.17 5.99 24.68
CA CYS A 214 -3.78 5.74 23.30
C CYS A 214 -3.33 4.28 23.12
N THR A 215 -3.94 3.56 22.21
CA THR A 215 -3.61 2.16 21.94
C THR A 215 -3.14 2.02 20.50
N ALA A 216 -1.95 1.41 20.29
CA ALA A 216 -1.55 1.01 18.96
C ALA A 216 -2.59 0.03 18.40
N ALA A 217 -3.18 0.33 17.26
CA ALA A 217 -4.13 -0.57 16.62
C ALA A 217 -3.37 -1.86 16.26
N ALA A 218 -3.77 -2.98 16.86
CA ALA A 218 -3.12 -4.26 16.63
C ALA A 218 -3.17 -4.61 15.15
N ALA A 219 -2.00 -4.95 14.57
CA ALA A 219 -1.97 -5.57 13.27
C ALA A 219 -2.73 -6.91 13.35
N PRO A 220 -3.58 -7.25 12.40
CA PRO A 220 -4.23 -8.54 12.38
C PRO A 220 -3.16 -9.63 12.23
N ALA A 221 -3.29 -10.69 13.02
CA ALA A 221 -2.47 -11.88 12.97
C ALA A 221 -2.53 -12.56 11.58
#